data_8fa18f0a11765561b674956cdf916e08
#
_entry.id   8fa18f0a11765561b674956cdf916e08
#
_cell.length_a   1.000
_cell.length_b   1.000
_cell.length_c   1.000
_cell.angle_alpha   90.00
_cell.angle_beta   90.00
_cell.angle_gamma   90.00
#
_symmetry.space_group_name_H-M   'P 1'
#
loop_
_entity.id
_entity.type
_entity.pdbx_description
1 polymer ?
#
loop_
_entity_poly.entity_id
_entity_poly.type
_entity_poly.pdbx_seq_one_letter_code
_entity_poly.pdbx_strand_id
1 'polypeptide(L)'
;MAISRDSNAIVYLTFSNSGISVSGDGAKVSGTTVTIEKSGTYLAQGLSDEGNIVVGSSSVVLYLQHLVLSSKITAPIVVNSKLDDVKIINIQNTTLKDYEAETTTSGECAVIKVKKKSVVSFENQGLFTLYGECKNVIKGGAETSLIFANSNGEYKITAEKTGIASDGYLEFNLGKYTIISKNGDAIKSNPEDTDTASLGKILVNSGTFNIECLNDAFTAKTNLTVVKGTFDIKTENGYDSTTFDKDTSSAKGFKVKNNDTGCEMKLLDGEYNLNTADDAFHSNRDLTILKGKYIIYAGDDGVHASFNLVLGEKDAPNDELDLQVLSSYEGIEGMTITINSGRIVATAEDDGINAAGGDSGDQPGPGPRPGPWNKTRSNLRKGRLGEPGPGPSPGGRGNASYYISIYGGEVYVFCDGDGIDSNGNIFIHGGDIKVFSQGNRDNEPVDHDGNFTLFNGDLLGVGSRGMEQIHLGIKKGNEMYAYYSGAITKDKTLRIKNENGEVVKEGEITKDINYIFFSSLKLNNSYKFYVTDSTGTESELKFTFGQPESGDDDEDVHDNN
;
A
#
# COMPACT_ATOMS: atom_id res chain seq x y z
N MET A 1 9.58 11.66 -34.72
CA MET A 1 8.41 11.06 -35.41
C MET A 1 7.81 12.14 -36.34
N ALA A 2 7.62 11.86 -37.60
CA ALA A 2 6.96 12.83 -38.47
C ALA A 2 5.46 12.84 -38.12
N ILE A 3 4.89 14.03 -37.92
CA ILE A 3 3.44 14.19 -37.75
C ILE A 3 2.78 13.60 -39.00
N SER A 4 1.91 12.60 -38.82
CA SER A 4 1.18 11.97 -39.93
C SER A 4 0.44 13.05 -40.71
N ARG A 5 0.65 13.13 -42.02
CA ARG A 5 -0.03 14.05 -42.91
C ARG A 5 -1.43 13.49 -43.25
N ASP A 6 -2.29 13.37 -42.25
CA ASP A 6 -3.71 13.23 -42.50
C ASP A 6 -4.30 14.60 -42.79
N SER A 7 -5.23 14.66 -43.69
CA SER A 7 -5.74 15.75 -44.49
C SER A 7 -6.31 17.01 -43.79
N ASN A 8 -6.07 17.19 -42.50
CA ASN A 8 -6.42 18.40 -41.75
C ASN A 8 -5.20 19.26 -41.54
N ALA A 9 -5.18 20.47 -42.07
CA ALA A 9 -4.10 21.43 -41.86
C ALA A 9 -3.89 21.69 -40.37
N ILE A 10 -2.62 21.60 -39.89
CA ILE A 10 -2.26 21.91 -38.51
C ILE A 10 -2.42 23.40 -38.27
N VAL A 11 -3.12 23.77 -37.19
CA VAL A 11 -3.25 25.15 -36.73
C VAL A 11 -2.11 25.43 -35.75
N TYR A 12 -1.28 26.42 -36.05
CA TYR A 12 -0.15 26.78 -35.20
C TYR A 12 -0.54 27.88 -34.21
N LEU A 13 -0.26 27.63 -32.92
CA LEU A 13 -0.43 28.57 -31.82
C LEU A 13 0.96 28.97 -31.33
N THR A 14 1.44 30.14 -31.69
CA THR A 14 2.78 30.61 -31.34
C THR A 14 2.71 31.66 -30.24
N PHE A 15 3.33 31.36 -29.11
CA PHE A 15 3.38 32.20 -27.93
C PHE A 15 4.66 33.03 -27.88
N SER A 16 4.51 34.29 -27.49
CA SER A 16 5.63 35.18 -27.16
C SER A 16 5.20 36.16 -26.06
N ASN A 17 6.15 36.81 -25.40
CA ASN A 17 5.83 37.85 -24.40
C ASN A 17 5.17 39.11 -25.02
N SER A 18 5.18 39.26 -26.32
CA SER A 18 4.48 40.33 -27.04
C SER A 18 3.07 39.95 -27.48
N GLY A 19 2.65 38.71 -27.32
CA GLY A 19 1.30 38.22 -27.65
C GLY A 19 1.30 36.83 -28.28
N ILE A 20 0.11 36.42 -28.73
CA ILE A 20 -0.17 35.11 -29.33
C ILE A 20 -0.51 35.30 -30.80
N SER A 21 0.09 34.52 -31.70
CA SER A 21 -0.30 34.45 -33.10
C SER A 21 -0.90 33.09 -33.44
N VAL A 22 -1.93 33.09 -34.29
CA VAL A 22 -2.58 31.89 -34.79
C VAL A 22 -2.41 31.84 -36.31
N SER A 23 -1.91 30.71 -36.82
CA SER A 23 -1.83 30.43 -38.26
C SER A 23 -2.69 29.23 -38.59
N GLY A 24 -3.82 29.48 -39.28
CA GLY A 24 -4.87 28.50 -39.57
C GLY A 24 -6.23 28.92 -39.00
N ASP A 25 -7.24 28.08 -39.21
CA ASP A 25 -8.62 28.33 -38.76
C ASP A 25 -8.96 27.43 -37.55
N GLY A 26 -9.88 27.89 -36.70
CA GLY A 26 -10.43 27.10 -35.59
C GLY A 26 -9.96 27.51 -34.20
N ALA A 27 -9.08 28.53 -34.10
CA ALA A 27 -8.71 29.14 -32.83
C ALA A 27 -8.81 30.66 -32.88
N LYS A 28 -9.15 31.27 -31.73
CA LYS A 28 -9.34 32.71 -31.57
C LYS A 28 -8.52 33.25 -30.40
N VAL A 29 -7.84 34.36 -30.61
CA VAL A 29 -7.07 35.05 -29.59
C VAL A 29 -7.89 36.19 -28.98
N SER A 30 -7.84 36.30 -27.66
CA SER A 30 -8.37 37.40 -26.88
C SER A 30 -7.42 37.72 -25.71
N GLY A 31 -6.70 38.83 -25.82
CA GLY A 31 -5.67 39.16 -24.85
C GLY A 31 -4.55 38.10 -24.80
N THR A 32 -4.30 37.54 -23.63
CA THR A 32 -3.32 36.46 -23.38
C THR A 32 -3.91 35.04 -23.51
N THR A 33 -5.17 34.92 -23.94
CA THR A 33 -5.88 33.64 -24.11
C THR A 33 -6.06 33.30 -25.58
N VAL A 34 -5.74 32.05 -25.95
CA VAL A 34 -6.16 31.43 -27.18
C VAL A 34 -7.22 30.36 -26.90
N THR A 35 -8.39 30.48 -27.57
CA THR A 35 -9.48 29.50 -27.48
C THR A 35 -9.53 28.66 -28.73
N ILE A 36 -9.45 27.36 -28.60
CA ILE A 36 -9.67 26.37 -29.66
C ILE A 36 -11.18 26.13 -29.75
N GLU A 37 -11.80 26.58 -30.85
CA GLU A 37 -13.26 26.59 -31.04
C GLU A 37 -13.76 25.45 -31.94
N LYS A 38 -12.85 24.79 -32.68
CA LYS A 38 -13.20 23.70 -33.62
C LYS A 38 -12.40 22.44 -33.34
N SER A 39 -12.95 21.29 -33.70
CA SER A 39 -12.21 20.03 -33.77
C SER A 39 -11.03 20.14 -34.74
N GLY A 40 -9.96 19.41 -34.51
CA GLY A 40 -8.80 19.41 -35.39
C GLY A 40 -7.46 19.29 -34.65
N THR A 41 -6.38 19.53 -35.36
CA THR A 41 -5.00 19.37 -34.88
C THR A 41 -4.36 20.75 -34.71
N TYR A 42 -3.85 20.96 -33.50
CA TYR A 42 -3.21 22.21 -33.08
C TYR A 42 -1.81 21.94 -32.59
N LEU A 43 -0.87 22.85 -32.83
CA LEU A 43 0.48 22.82 -32.32
C LEU A 43 0.79 24.11 -31.58
N ALA A 44 1.01 24.02 -30.29
CA ALA A 44 1.41 25.13 -29.43
C ALA A 44 2.93 25.12 -29.22
N GLN A 45 3.56 26.28 -29.41
CA GLN A 45 5.01 26.46 -29.28
C GLN A 45 5.38 27.87 -28.83
N GLY A 46 6.61 28.05 -28.36
CA GLY A 46 7.18 29.36 -28.01
C GLY A 46 7.25 29.59 -26.51
N LEU A 47 7.40 30.87 -26.11
CA LEU A 47 7.59 31.26 -24.71
C LEU A 47 6.65 32.42 -24.37
N SER A 48 5.91 32.30 -23.25
CA SER A 48 5.13 33.40 -22.70
C SER A 48 5.08 33.30 -21.15
N ASP A 49 5.36 34.41 -20.49
CA ASP A 49 5.26 34.54 -19.04
C ASP A 49 3.82 34.74 -18.56
N GLU A 50 2.90 35.07 -19.49
CA GLU A 50 1.46 35.15 -19.26
C GLU A 50 0.72 34.68 -20.51
N GLY A 51 0.15 33.49 -20.45
CA GLY A 51 -0.60 32.92 -21.57
C GLY A 51 -1.46 31.74 -21.14
N ASN A 52 -2.55 31.53 -21.91
CA ASN A 52 -3.51 30.48 -21.62
C ASN A 52 -4.07 29.86 -22.90
N ILE A 53 -4.23 28.54 -22.89
CA ILE A 53 -4.91 27.77 -23.95
C ILE A 53 -6.21 27.23 -23.38
N VAL A 54 -7.34 27.58 -24.00
CA VAL A 54 -8.66 27.04 -23.69
C VAL A 54 -9.09 26.07 -24.80
N VAL A 55 -9.25 24.80 -24.47
CA VAL A 55 -9.85 23.81 -25.38
C VAL A 55 -11.37 23.88 -25.21
N GLY A 56 -12.05 24.36 -26.24
CA GLY A 56 -13.49 24.58 -26.25
C GLY A 56 -14.29 23.60 -27.13
N SER A 57 -13.63 22.67 -27.81
CA SER A 57 -14.25 21.69 -28.71
C SER A 57 -13.77 20.27 -28.40
N SER A 58 -14.62 19.28 -28.68
CA SER A 58 -14.26 17.85 -28.70
C SER A 58 -13.42 17.51 -29.93
N SER A 59 -12.79 16.32 -29.92
CA SER A 59 -11.93 15.79 -30.99
C SER A 59 -10.82 16.76 -31.37
N VAL A 60 -10.12 17.25 -30.34
CA VAL A 60 -8.94 18.11 -30.44
C VAL A 60 -7.68 17.34 -30.13
N VAL A 61 -6.67 17.43 -31.00
CA VAL A 61 -5.31 17.00 -30.76
C VAL A 61 -4.42 18.23 -30.59
N LEU A 62 -3.96 18.47 -29.36
CA LEU A 62 -3.08 19.57 -29.00
C LEU A 62 -1.66 19.06 -28.80
N TYR A 63 -0.79 19.31 -29.79
CA TYR A 63 0.64 19.08 -29.65
C TYR A 63 1.32 20.23 -28.91
N LEU A 64 2.21 19.89 -27.98
CA LEU A 64 3.07 20.84 -27.27
C LEU A 64 4.51 20.60 -27.76
N GLN A 65 5.14 21.65 -28.31
CA GLN A 65 6.48 21.57 -28.89
C GLN A 65 7.32 22.76 -28.44
N HIS A 66 8.36 22.52 -27.63
CA HIS A 66 9.21 23.58 -27.10
C HIS A 66 8.43 24.75 -26.52
N LEU A 67 7.35 24.42 -25.80
CA LEU A 67 6.47 25.41 -25.18
C LEU A 67 6.92 25.71 -23.76
N VAL A 68 7.16 26.98 -23.46
CA VAL A 68 7.30 27.48 -22.07
C VAL A 68 6.14 28.44 -21.84
N LEU A 69 5.16 28.02 -21.06
CA LEU A 69 3.94 28.79 -20.82
C LEU A 69 3.64 28.91 -19.34
N SER A 70 3.54 30.15 -18.89
CA SER A 70 3.13 30.47 -17.53
C SER A 70 1.84 31.25 -17.51
N SER A 71 1.05 31.15 -16.45
CA SER A 71 -0.11 32.00 -16.20
C SER A 71 -0.27 32.36 -14.73
N LYS A 72 -0.52 33.64 -14.45
CA LYS A 72 -0.78 34.19 -13.10
C LYS A 72 -2.26 34.34 -12.81
N ILE A 73 -3.10 34.30 -13.84
CA ILE A 73 -4.53 34.63 -13.75
C ILE A 73 -5.39 33.36 -13.75
N THR A 74 -4.95 32.32 -14.47
CA THR A 74 -5.72 31.08 -14.70
C THR A 74 -4.77 29.92 -14.94
N ALA A 75 -5.29 28.72 -15.21
CA ALA A 75 -4.47 27.59 -15.63
C ALA A 75 -3.85 27.83 -17.01
N PRO A 76 -2.56 27.54 -17.24
CA PRO A 76 -1.94 27.56 -18.56
C PRO A 76 -2.74 26.77 -19.62
N ILE A 77 -3.35 25.63 -19.24
CA ILE A 77 -4.25 24.88 -20.13
C ILE A 77 -5.57 24.60 -19.40
N VAL A 78 -6.68 24.97 -20.04
CA VAL A 78 -8.05 24.69 -19.58
C VAL A 78 -8.77 23.86 -20.62
N VAL A 79 -9.32 22.72 -20.25
CA VAL A 79 -10.25 21.93 -21.06
C VAL A 79 -11.66 22.16 -20.53
N ASN A 80 -12.56 22.65 -21.37
CA ASN A 80 -13.94 22.95 -20.99
C ASN A 80 -14.73 21.68 -20.67
N SER A 81 -15.91 21.87 -20.07
CA SER A 81 -16.79 20.77 -19.63
C SER A 81 -17.41 20.01 -20.80
N LYS A 82 -17.61 18.70 -20.61
CA LYS A 82 -18.34 17.83 -21.55
C LYS A 82 -17.66 17.70 -22.92
N LEU A 83 -16.33 17.65 -22.90
CA LEU A 83 -15.54 17.43 -24.11
C LEU A 83 -15.01 15.99 -24.11
N ASP A 84 -15.16 15.34 -25.24
CA ASP A 84 -14.67 13.99 -25.48
C ASP A 84 -13.54 13.99 -26.50
N ASP A 85 -12.65 12.99 -26.45
CA ASP A 85 -11.55 12.77 -27.38
C ASP A 85 -10.62 14.01 -27.49
N VAL A 86 -10.27 14.58 -26.34
CA VAL A 86 -9.23 15.61 -26.26
C VAL A 86 -7.89 14.93 -25.96
N LYS A 87 -6.88 15.18 -26.81
CA LYS A 87 -5.51 14.66 -26.63
C LYS A 87 -4.53 15.80 -26.44
N ILE A 88 -3.76 15.74 -25.36
CA ILE A 88 -2.65 16.66 -25.10
C ILE A 88 -1.37 15.86 -25.24
N ILE A 89 -0.56 16.18 -26.26
CA ILE A 89 0.61 15.39 -26.64
C ILE A 89 1.85 16.26 -26.54
N ASN A 90 2.68 16.00 -25.55
CA ASN A 90 4.01 16.62 -25.47
C ASN A 90 5.00 15.87 -26.38
N ILE A 91 5.36 16.46 -27.50
CA ILE A 91 6.28 15.86 -28.49
C ILE A 91 7.74 16.24 -28.29
N GLN A 92 7.99 17.30 -27.52
CA GLN A 92 9.34 17.76 -27.13
C GLN A 92 9.26 18.44 -25.75
N ASN A 93 10.40 18.91 -25.24
CA ASN A 93 10.44 19.51 -23.92
C ASN A 93 9.49 20.69 -23.78
N THR A 94 8.57 20.59 -22.82
CA THR A 94 7.59 21.62 -22.50
C THR A 94 7.62 21.90 -21.00
N THR A 95 7.47 23.18 -20.67
CA THR A 95 7.33 23.64 -19.28
C THR A 95 6.03 24.44 -19.14
N LEU A 96 5.15 24.02 -18.24
CA LEU A 96 3.97 24.76 -17.87
C LEU A 96 4.01 25.14 -16.39
N LYS A 97 3.60 26.36 -16.05
CA LYS A 97 3.63 26.86 -14.69
C LYS A 97 2.42 27.74 -14.37
N ASP A 98 1.76 27.50 -13.25
CA ASP A 98 0.86 28.49 -12.64
C ASP A 98 1.59 29.23 -11.51
N TYR A 99 0.96 30.26 -10.98
CA TYR A 99 1.46 31.03 -9.82
C TYR A 99 0.39 31.10 -8.75
N GLU A 100 0.81 31.29 -7.52
CA GLU A 100 -0.11 31.61 -6.43
C GLU A 100 -0.84 32.90 -6.77
N ALA A 101 -2.13 32.78 -7.05
CA ALA A 101 -2.93 33.94 -7.38
C ALA A 101 -3.20 34.76 -6.13
N GLU A 102 -2.80 36.03 -6.11
CA GLU A 102 -3.15 36.98 -5.05
C GLU A 102 -4.68 37.16 -4.92
N THR A 103 -5.43 36.76 -5.96
CA THR A 103 -6.89 36.74 -5.95
C THR A 103 -7.43 35.48 -6.62
N THR A 104 -7.96 34.56 -5.82
CA THR A 104 -8.59 33.30 -6.25
C THR A 104 -9.94 33.49 -6.97
N THR A 105 -10.13 34.52 -7.76
CA THR A 105 -11.41 34.84 -8.40
C THR A 105 -11.78 33.95 -9.59
N SER A 106 -10.82 33.28 -10.24
CA SER A 106 -11.10 32.45 -11.42
C SER A 106 -11.56 31.03 -11.11
N GLY A 107 -11.28 30.48 -9.92
CA GLY A 107 -11.55 29.08 -9.59
C GLY A 107 -10.73 28.05 -10.38
N GLU A 108 -9.79 28.50 -11.23
CA GLU A 108 -9.03 27.67 -12.18
C GLU A 108 -7.60 27.38 -11.70
N CYS A 109 -7.41 27.26 -10.39
CA CYS A 109 -6.10 27.10 -9.74
C CYS A 109 -5.52 25.70 -10.00
N ALA A 110 -4.85 25.51 -11.14
CA ALA A 110 -4.10 24.34 -11.56
C ALA A 110 -3.24 24.68 -12.79
N VAL A 111 -2.22 23.88 -13.08
CA VAL A 111 -1.42 24.03 -14.32
C VAL A 111 -2.22 23.52 -15.52
N ILE A 112 -2.87 22.38 -15.41
CA ILE A 112 -3.82 21.86 -16.39
C ILE A 112 -5.14 21.59 -15.70
N LYS A 113 -6.18 22.33 -16.07
CA LYS A 113 -7.54 22.19 -15.55
C LYS A 113 -8.44 21.52 -16.55
N VAL A 114 -8.97 20.35 -16.21
CA VAL A 114 -10.01 19.66 -17.00
C VAL A 114 -11.34 19.81 -16.27
N LYS A 115 -12.31 20.48 -16.90
CA LYS A 115 -13.63 20.70 -16.30
C LYS A 115 -14.49 19.45 -16.39
N LYS A 116 -15.55 19.40 -15.59
CA LYS A 116 -16.42 18.24 -15.38
C LYS A 116 -16.89 17.55 -16.67
N LYS A 117 -17.04 16.22 -16.57
CA LYS A 117 -17.61 15.35 -17.62
C LYS A 117 -16.80 15.38 -18.91
N SER A 118 -15.49 15.49 -18.83
CA SER A 118 -14.61 15.48 -19.99
C SER A 118 -13.64 14.32 -19.93
N VAL A 119 -13.25 13.81 -21.10
CA VAL A 119 -12.27 12.75 -21.29
C VAL A 119 -11.02 13.34 -21.94
N VAL A 120 -9.89 13.26 -21.27
CA VAL A 120 -8.61 13.79 -21.76
C VAL A 120 -7.53 12.72 -21.70
N SER A 121 -6.86 12.52 -22.82
CA SER A 121 -5.69 11.65 -22.92
C SER A 121 -4.42 12.49 -22.99
N PHE A 122 -3.40 12.05 -22.23
CA PHE A 122 -2.07 12.64 -22.21
C PHE A 122 -1.06 11.68 -22.82
N GLU A 123 -0.24 12.15 -23.75
CA GLU A 123 0.93 11.43 -24.26
C GLU A 123 2.18 12.27 -24.06
N ASN A 124 3.31 11.62 -23.81
CA ASN A 124 4.56 12.32 -23.59
C ASN A 124 5.74 11.61 -24.28
N GLN A 125 6.44 12.33 -25.14
CA GLN A 125 7.61 11.83 -25.87
C GLN A 125 8.92 12.55 -25.47
N GLY A 126 8.83 13.60 -24.62
CA GLY A 126 9.96 14.39 -24.15
C GLY A 126 9.93 14.59 -22.64
N LEU A 127 10.54 15.68 -22.18
CA LEU A 127 10.42 16.11 -20.80
C LEU A 127 9.21 17.05 -20.66
N PHE A 128 8.21 16.65 -19.87
CA PHE A 128 7.06 17.47 -19.57
C PHE A 128 7.13 17.95 -18.12
N THR A 129 7.58 19.18 -17.94
CA THR A 129 7.79 19.80 -16.64
C THR A 129 6.60 20.65 -16.26
N LEU A 130 6.00 20.36 -15.12
CA LEU A 130 4.77 21.00 -14.63
C LEU A 130 4.99 21.52 -13.20
N TYR A 131 4.83 22.84 -13.01
CA TYR A 131 4.99 23.51 -11.73
C TYR A 131 3.67 24.14 -11.26
N GLY A 132 3.07 23.58 -10.23
CA GLY A 132 1.86 24.10 -9.60
C GLY A 132 2.18 24.82 -8.28
N GLU A 133 2.26 26.15 -8.31
CA GLU A 133 2.48 26.96 -7.11
C GLU A 133 1.16 27.34 -6.42
N CYS A 134 0.02 27.27 -7.14
CA CYS A 134 -1.28 27.58 -6.58
C CYS A 134 -1.84 26.43 -5.72
N LYS A 135 -2.09 25.30 -6.32
CA LYS A 135 -2.64 24.10 -5.64
C LYS A 135 -2.18 22.80 -6.34
N ASN A 136 -3.03 22.32 -7.25
CA ASN A 136 -2.81 21.07 -7.95
C ASN A 136 -2.09 21.33 -9.28
N VAL A 137 -1.39 20.33 -9.79
CA VAL A 137 -0.77 20.47 -11.11
C VAL A 137 -1.75 20.07 -12.21
N ILE A 138 -2.27 18.85 -12.20
CA ILE A 138 -3.33 18.43 -13.12
C ILE A 138 -4.61 18.18 -12.31
N LYS A 139 -5.68 18.89 -12.62
CA LYS A 139 -6.96 18.75 -11.91
C LYS A 139 -8.10 18.47 -12.86
N GLY A 140 -8.67 17.26 -12.75
CA GLY A 140 -9.97 16.89 -13.32
C GLY A 140 -11.11 17.22 -12.35
N GLY A 141 -12.19 17.78 -12.86
CA GLY A 141 -13.43 18.02 -12.11
C GLY A 141 -14.30 16.76 -12.01
N ALA A 142 -15.55 16.94 -11.54
CA ALA A 142 -16.48 15.82 -11.38
C ALA A 142 -16.67 15.02 -12.67
N GLU A 143 -16.67 13.69 -12.54
CA GLU A 143 -16.89 12.73 -13.63
C GLU A 143 -15.89 12.88 -14.80
N THR A 144 -14.66 13.37 -14.54
CA THR A 144 -13.62 13.41 -15.58
C THR A 144 -12.88 12.07 -15.67
N SER A 145 -12.44 11.75 -16.89
CA SER A 145 -11.46 10.68 -17.11
C SER A 145 -10.14 11.28 -17.60
N LEU A 146 -9.07 11.07 -16.85
CA LEU A 146 -7.73 11.47 -17.24
C LEU A 146 -6.92 10.19 -17.53
N ILE A 147 -6.52 10.03 -18.78
CA ILE A 147 -5.84 8.84 -19.27
C ILE A 147 -4.42 9.21 -19.69
N PHE A 148 -3.44 8.73 -18.94
CA PHE A 148 -2.02 8.85 -19.29
C PHE A 148 -1.65 7.67 -20.19
N ALA A 149 -1.70 7.90 -21.49
CA ALA A 149 -1.43 6.91 -22.53
C ALA A 149 0.06 6.52 -22.54
N ASN A 150 0.41 5.50 -23.31
CA ASN A 150 1.79 5.03 -23.43
C ASN A 150 2.74 6.16 -23.82
N SER A 151 3.74 6.39 -22.98
CA SER A 151 4.67 7.52 -23.09
C SER A 151 6.12 7.03 -22.94
N ASN A 152 7.00 7.55 -23.78
CA ASN A 152 8.45 7.30 -23.70
C ASN A 152 9.19 8.44 -22.98
N GLY A 153 8.51 9.55 -22.73
CA GLY A 153 9.04 10.73 -22.04
C GLY A 153 8.83 10.68 -20.54
N GLU A 154 9.31 11.70 -19.86
CA GLU A 154 9.21 11.86 -18.42
C GLU A 154 8.24 13.00 -18.06
N TYR A 155 7.30 12.74 -17.16
CA TYR A 155 6.51 13.75 -16.46
C TYR A 155 7.25 14.17 -15.20
N LYS A 156 7.59 15.46 -15.09
CA LYS A 156 8.23 16.05 -13.91
C LYS A 156 7.25 17.03 -13.27
N ILE A 157 6.68 16.65 -12.16
CA ILE A 157 5.55 17.34 -11.53
C ILE A 157 5.99 17.83 -10.14
N THR A 158 5.88 19.14 -9.93
CA THR A 158 6.07 19.74 -8.61
C THR A 158 4.81 20.51 -8.24
N ALA A 159 4.13 20.09 -7.18
CA ALA A 159 2.85 20.64 -6.75
C ALA A 159 2.96 21.29 -5.37
N GLU A 160 2.27 22.40 -5.17
CA GLU A 160 2.07 22.95 -3.83
C GLU A 160 1.14 22.07 -3.00
N LYS A 161 0.12 21.46 -3.65
CA LYS A 161 -0.77 20.48 -2.99
C LYS A 161 -0.70 19.13 -3.70
N THR A 162 -1.65 18.84 -4.58
CA THR A 162 -1.75 17.52 -5.23
C THR A 162 -1.15 17.54 -6.62
N GLY A 163 -0.30 16.56 -6.93
CA GLY A 163 0.31 16.42 -8.25
C GLY A 163 -0.75 16.19 -9.33
N ILE A 164 -1.45 15.07 -9.29
CA ILE A 164 -2.50 14.69 -10.24
C ILE A 164 -3.77 14.37 -9.47
N ALA A 165 -4.85 15.09 -9.72
CA ALA A 165 -6.13 14.89 -9.06
C ALA A 165 -7.27 14.77 -10.05
N SER A 166 -8.23 13.87 -9.82
CA SER A 166 -9.49 13.78 -10.52
C SER A 166 -10.64 13.54 -9.54
N ASP A 167 -11.79 14.13 -9.84
CA ASP A 167 -13.04 13.76 -9.19
C ASP A 167 -13.83 12.76 -10.07
N GLY A 168 -13.11 11.80 -10.69
CA GLY A 168 -13.64 10.81 -11.60
C GLY A 168 -12.72 9.59 -11.71
N TYR A 169 -12.06 9.41 -12.83
CA TYR A 169 -11.23 8.26 -13.17
C TYR A 169 -9.81 8.69 -13.53
N LEU A 170 -8.82 7.94 -13.06
CA LEU A 170 -7.42 8.06 -13.44
C LEU A 170 -6.91 6.73 -14.02
N GLU A 171 -6.23 6.79 -15.15
CA GLU A 171 -5.59 5.64 -15.77
C GLU A 171 -4.16 5.98 -16.18
N PHE A 172 -3.22 5.13 -15.77
CA PHE A 172 -1.81 5.23 -16.12
C PHE A 172 -1.40 3.99 -16.93
N ASN A 173 -0.99 4.24 -18.15
CA ASN A 173 -0.38 3.21 -18.98
C ASN A 173 1.17 3.29 -18.84
N LEU A 174 1.95 3.01 -19.87
CA LEU A 174 3.40 3.10 -19.77
C LEU A 174 3.84 4.58 -19.69
N GLY A 175 4.63 4.93 -18.70
CA GLY A 175 5.20 6.28 -18.52
C GLY A 175 6.20 6.33 -17.38
N LYS A 176 6.94 7.44 -17.30
CA LYS A 176 7.83 7.75 -16.19
C LYS A 176 7.35 9.03 -15.50
N TYR A 177 7.13 8.94 -14.19
CA TYR A 177 6.55 9.99 -13.37
C TYR A 177 7.48 10.30 -12.21
N THR A 178 7.95 11.54 -12.12
CA THR A 178 8.64 12.08 -10.96
C THR A 178 7.72 13.14 -10.36
N ILE A 179 7.20 12.90 -9.15
CA ILE A 179 6.17 13.74 -8.54
C ILE A 179 6.62 14.18 -7.14
N ILE A 180 6.62 15.49 -6.93
CA ILE A 180 6.84 16.10 -5.62
C ILE A 180 5.59 16.87 -5.24
N SER A 181 4.91 16.49 -4.15
CA SER A 181 3.72 17.16 -3.61
C SER A 181 4.02 17.67 -2.21
N LYS A 182 4.20 19.00 -2.08
CA LYS A 182 4.72 19.62 -0.84
C LYS A 182 3.74 19.57 0.32
N ASN A 183 2.42 19.72 0.04
CA ASN A 183 1.37 19.87 1.05
C ASN A 183 0.12 19.03 0.71
N GLY A 184 0.26 17.89 0.03
CA GLY A 184 -0.88 17.06 -0.34
C GLY A 184 -0.49 15.71 -0.90
N ASP A 185 -1.47 15.04 -1.48
CA ASP A 185 -1.32 13.73 -2.11
C ASP A 185 -0.53 13.85 -3.43
N ALA A 186 0.14 12.80 -3.85
CA ALA A 186 0.77 12.84 -5.16
C ALA A 186 -0.25 12.56 -6.27
N ILE A 187 -1.05 11.50 -6.16
CA ILE A 187 -2.06 11.07 -7.15
C ILE A 187 -3.35 10.75 -6.41
N LYS A 188 -4.46 11.40 -6.82
CA LYS A 188 -5.73 11.29 -6.09
C LYS A 188 -6.94 11.22 -7.01
N SER A 189 -7.78 10.20 -6.81
CA SER A 189 -9.13 10.13 -7.36
C SER A 189 -10.14 10.07 -6.22
N ASN A 190 -10.74 11.22 -5.88
CA ASN A 190 -11.60 11.35 -4.69
C ASN A 190 -12.78 12.30 -4.96
N PRO A 191 -13.78 11.85 -5.73
CA PRO A 191 -15.00 12.61 -5.96
C PRO A 191 -15.74 12.90 -4.66
N GLU A 192 -16.38 14.08 -4.56
CA GLU A 192 -17.21 14.43 -3.40
C GLU A 192 -18.50 13.60 -3.37
N ASP A 193 -19.09 13.37 -4.55
CA ASP A 193 -20.34 12.63 -4.70
C ASP A 193 -20.09 11.12 -4.83
N THR A 194 -20.85 10.32 -4.11
CA THR A 194 -20.63 8.87 -3.99
C THR A 194 -21.63 8.02 -4.78
N ASP A 195 -22.63 8.64 -5.40
CA ASP A 195 -23.77 7.92 -5.98
C ASP A 195 -23.43 7.09 -7.24
N THR A 196 -22.18 7.13 -7.70
CA THR A 196 -21.75 6.31 -8.83
C THR A 196 -20.53 5.48 -8.45
N ALA A 197 -20.73 4.18 -8.28
CA ALA A 197 -19.67 3.18 -8.05
C ALA A 197 -18.57 3.13 -9.14
N SER A 198 -18.72 3.92 -10.20
CA SER A 198 -17.73 4.05 -11.28
C SER A 198 -16.68 5.15 -11.03
N LEU A 199 -16.90 6.04 -10.07
CA LEU A 199 -16.02 7.17 -9.79
C LEU A 199 -15.05 6.87 -8.65
N GLY A 200 -13.98 7.63 -8.57
CA GLY A 200 -12.99 7.49 -7.53
C GLY A 200 -12.02 6.33 -7.75
N LYS A 201 -11.79 5.94 -9.01
CA LYS A 201 -10.93 4.81 -9.39
C LYS A 201 -9.58 5.25 -9.92
N ILE A 202 -8.56 4.46 -9.58
CA ILE A 202 -7.23 4.55 -10.16
C ILE A 202 -6.85 3.20 -10.74
N LEU A 203 -6.45 3.19 -12.02
CA LEU A 203 -5.88 2.03 -12.70
C LEU A 203 -4.45 2.35 -13.13
N VAL A 204 -3.50 1.54 -12.70
CA VAL A 204 -2.12 1.57 -13.17
C VAL A 204 -1.84 0.30 -13.96
N ASN A 205 -1.85 0.39 -15.29
CA ASN A 205 -1.51 -0.73 -16.17
C ASN A 205 0.01 -0.98 -16.19
N SER A 206 0.80 0.11 -16.16
CA SER A 206 2.26 0.07 -16.09
C SER A 206 2.82 1.46 -15.79
N GLY A 207 4.12 1.54 -15.53
CA GLY A 207 4.85 2.81 -15.36
C GLY A 207 5.92 2.74 -14.30
N THR A 208 6.75 3.79 -14.27
CA THR A 208 7.75 4.01 -13.21
C THR A 208 7.38 5.28 -12.46
N PHE A 209 7.19 5.18 -11.16
CA PHE A 209 6.77 6.25 -10.29
C PHE A 209 7.84 6.50 -9.22
N ASN A 210 8.39 7.71 -9.21
CA ASN A 210 9.26 8.22 -8.16
C ASN A 210 8.51 9.37 -7.48
N ILE A 211 8.09 9.16 -6.24
CA ILE A 211 7.14 10.04 -5.55
C ILE A 211 7.68 10.45 -4.18
N GLU A 212 7.69 11.77 -3.96
CA GLU A 212 7.81 12.35 -2.63
C GLU A 212 6.58 13.23 -2.36
N CYS A 213 5.85 12.98 -1.28
CA CYS A 213 4.67 13.76 -0.92
C CYS A 213 4.49 13.86 0.59
N LEU A 214 3.79 14.94 1.03
CA LEU A 214 3.50 15.11 2.45
C LEU A 214 2.39 14.17 2.91
N ASN A 215 1.37 13.96 2.06
CA ASN A 215 0.23 13.10 2.37
C ASN A 215 0.35 11.75 1.63
N ASP A 216 -0.78 11.16 1.23
CA ASP A 216 -0.83 9.86 0.59
C ASP A 216 -0.24 9.91 -0.84
N ALA A 217 0.53 8.89 -1.24
CA ALA A 217 1.09 8.86 -2.59
C ALA A 217 0.01 8.52 -3.63
N PHE A 218 -0.81 7.50 -3.38
CA PHE A 218 -1.97 7.15 -4.21
C PHE A 218 -3.22 7.07 -3.34
N THR A 219 -4.22 7.90 -3.64
CA THR A 219 -5.53 7.87 -2.97
C THR A 219 -6.63 7.61 -3.98
N ALA A 220 -7.27 6.44 -3.91
CA ALA A 220 -8.53 6.15 -4.60
C ALA A 220 -9.70 6.20 -3.62
N LYS A 221 -10.87 6.66 -4.06
CA LYS A 221 -12.06 6.60 -3.22
C LYS A 221 -12.63 5.19 -3.16
N THR A 222 -12.71 4.50 -4.29
CA THR A 222 -13.40 3.22 -4.41
C THR A 222 -12.48 2.06 -4.77
N ASN A 223 -11.73 2.17 -5.87
CA ASN A 223 -10.89 1.08 -6.35
C ASN A 223 -9.51 1.59 -6.78
N LEU A 224 -8.48 0.86 -6.37
CA LEU A 224 -7.13 1.05 -6.83
C LEU A 224 -6.61 -0.28 -7.37
N THR A 225 -6.29 -0.32 -8.66
CA THR A 225 -5.73 -1.51 -9.29
C THR A 225 -4.38 -1.20 -9.89
N VAL A 226 -3.36 -1.96 -9.52
CA VAL A 226 -2.06 -1.97 -10.16
C VAL A 226 -1.88 -3.31 -10.87
N VAL A 227 -1.83 -3.28 -12.20
CA VAL A 227 -1.55 -4.46 -13.01
C VAL A 227 -0.06 -4.77 -12.95
N LYS A 228 0.78 -3.73 -13.14
CA LYS A 228 2.23 -3.79 -13.02
C LYS A 228 2.81 -2.38 -12.88
N GLY A 229 4.01 -2.27 -12.32
CA GLY A 229 4.73 -0.99 -12.24
C GLY A 229 5.97 -1.08 -11.38
N THR A 230 6.76 0.01 -11.37
CA THR A 230 7.88 0.19 -10.45
C THR A 230 7.63 1.45 -9.64
N PHE A 231 7.66 1.33 -8.33
CA PHE A 231 7.30 2.39 -7.39
C PHE A 231 8.42 2.62 -6.39
N ASP A 232 8.93 3.84 -6.35
CA ASP A 232 9.84 4.34 -5.31
C ASP A 232 9.14 5.51 -4.64
N ILE A 233 8.65 5.30 -3.42
CA ILE A 233 7.71 6.20 -2.75
C ILE A 233 8.21 6.55 -1.37
N LYS A 234 8.23 7.86 -1.08
CA LYS A 234 8.41 8.40 0.25
C LYS A 234 7.27 9.35 0.59
N THR A 235 6.57 9.08 1.71
CA THR A 235 5.54 9.97 2.22
C THR A 235 6.00 10.65 3.50
N GLU A 236 5.66 11.91 3.67
CA GLU A 236 6.11 12.77 4.76
C GLU A 236 7.65 12.69 4.88
N ASN A 237 8.19 12.30 6.02
CA ASN A 237 9.64 12.10 6.18
C ASN A 237 10.05 10.61 6.23
N GLY A 238 9.11 9.70 5.93
CA GLY A 238 9.31 8.26 5.98
C GLY A 238 8.89 7.63 7.32
N TYR A 239 9.10 6.33 7.45
CA TYR A 239 8.62 5.48 8.55
C TYR A 239 9.09 5.91 9.94
N ASP A 240 10.23 6.56 10.04
CA ASP A 240 10.82 7.06 11.29
C ASP A 240 10.53 8.56 11.52
N SER A 241 9.52 9.11 10.85
CA SER A 241 9.11 10.51 11.02
C SER A 241 8.73 10.80 12.47
N THR A 242 9.34 11.85 13.02
CA THR A 242 9.04 12.34 14.37
C THR A 242 8.03 13.48 14.39
N THR A 243 7.62 13.93 13.21
CA THR A 243 6.69 15.05 13.01
C THR A 243 5.31 14.62 12.55
N PHE A 244 5.18 13.39 12.07
CA PHE A 244 3.91 12.82 11.63
C PHE A 244 2.97 12.58 12.82
N ASP A 245 1.72 12.99 12.65
CA ASP A 245 0.64 12.78 13.61
C ASP A 245 -0.55 12.16 12.87
N LYS A 246 -0.76 10.85 13.05
CA LYS A 246 -1.81 10.09 12.37
C LYS A 246 -3.22 10.46 12.78
N ASP A 247 -3.41 11.11 13.93
CA ASP A 247 -4.73 11.57 14.38
C ASP A 247 -5.24 12.77 13.57
N THR A 248 -4.33 13.52 12.95
CA THR A 248 -4.64 14.74 12.19
C THR A 248 -4.27 14.69 10.72
N SER A 249 -3.45 13.71 10.31
CA SER A 249 -2.87 13.61 8.97
C SER A 249 -2.92 12.17 8.44
N SER A 250 -2.67 12.02 7.15
CA SER A 250 -2.53 10.73 6.48
C SER A 250 -1.34 10.80 5.53
N ALA A 251 -0.45 9.84 5.61
CA ALA A 251 0.78 9.78 4.81
C ALA A 251 1.08 8.35 4.35
N LYS A 252 0.06 7.75 3.72
CA LYS A 252 0.07 6.35 3.27
C LYS A 252 0.70 6.20 1.89
N GLY A 253 1.25 5.04 1.59
CA GLY A 253 1.72 4.71 0.26
C GLY A 253 0.55 4.61 -0.73
N PHE A 254 -0.32 3.64 -0.52
CA PHE A 254 -1.51 3.40 -1.33
C PHE A 254 -2.74 3.31 -0.43
N LYS A 255 -3.81 4.02 -0.83
CA LYS A 255 -5.03 4.14 -0.02
C LYS A 255 -6.30 3.96 -0.82
N VAL A 256 -7.21 3.10 -0.35
CA VAL A 256 -8.62 3.03 -0.74
C VAL A 256 -9.48 3.49 0.43
N LYS A 257 -10.31 4.53 0.19
CA LYS A 257 -10.98 5.25 1.28
C LYS A 257 -12.33 4.70 1.70
N ASN A 258 -13.12 4.19 0.75
CA ASN A 258 -14.47 3.70 1.05
C ASN A 258 -14.45 2.25 1.53
N ASN A 259 -15.36 1.95 2.43
CA ASN A 259 -15.61 0.62 2.97
C ASN A 259 -16.85 -0.07 2.38
N ASP A 260 -17.48 0.52 1.35
CA ASP A 260 -18.65 -0.06 0.69
C ASP A 260 -18.29 -1.38 0.00
N THR A 261 -19.24 -2.28 -0.10
CA THR A 261 -19.08 -3.56 -0.82
C THR A 261 -18.66 -3.30 -2.27
N GLY A 262 -17.57 -3.95 -2.71
CA GLY A 262 -16.97 -3.79 -4.02
C GLY A 262 -15.88 -2.71 -4.09
N CYS A 263 -15.59 -2.00 -3.00
CA CYS A 263 -14.38 -1.21 -2.89
C CYS A 263 -13.20 -2.13 -2.61
N GLU A 264 -12.08 -1.92 -3.31
CA GLU A 264 -10.94 -2.83 -3.19
C GLU A 264 -9.63 -2.21 -3.65
N MET A 265 -8.53 -2.71 -3.10
CA MET A 265 -7.18 -2.53 -3.64
C MET A 265 -6.68 -3.85 -4.21
N LYS A 266 -6.19 -3.81 -5.45
CA LYS A 266 -5.58 -4.98 -6.12
C LYS A 266 -4.20 -4.66 -6.64
N LEU A 267 -3.21 -5.40 -6.16
CA LEU A 267 -1.83 -5.34 -6.63
C LEU A 267 -1.52 -6.68 -7.31
N LEU A 268 -1.56 -6.70 -8.65
CA LEU A 268 -1.45 -7.94 -9.41
C LEU A 268 0.02 -8.33 -9.64
N ASP A 269 0.90 -7.34 -9.83
CA ASP A 269 2.36 -7.52 -10.00
C ASP A 269 3.05 -6.15 -9.79
N GLY A 270 4.38 -6.13 -9.69
CA GLY A 270 5.18 -4.91 -9.66
C GLY A 270 6.37 -4.97 -8.72
N GLU A 271 7.13 -3.87 -8.71
CA GLU A 271 8.25 -3.66 -7.80
C GLU A 271 7.99 -2.42 -6.95
N TYR A 272 8.00 -2.58 -5.64
CA TYR A 272 7.65 -1.54 -4.69
C TYR A 272 8.77 -1.34 -3.67
N ASN A 273 9.24 -0.11 -3.57
CA ASN A 273 10.13 0.37 -2.52
C ASN A 273 9.40 1.52 -1.79
N LEU A 274 8.86 1.22 -0.62
CA LEU A 274 7.99 2.13 0.12
C LEU A 274 8.62 2.53 1.45
N ASN A 275 8.64 3.82 1.70
CA ASN A 275 9.08 4.42 2.96
C ASN A 275 8.03 5.44 3.39
N THR A 276 7.06 5.00 4.19
CA THR A 276 5.85 5.76 4.53
C THR A 276 5.82 6.12 6.00
N ALA A 277 5.32 7.31 6.33
CA ALA A 277 5.16 7.71 7.73
C ALA A 277 3.91 7.13 8.40
N ASP A 278 2.99 6.62 7.61
CA ASP A 278 1.76 5.93 7.98
C ASP A 278 1.79 4.53 7.30
N ASP A 279 0.67 3.88 7.02
CA ASP A 279 0.66 2.56 6.38
C ASP A 279 1.26 2.58 4.97
N ALA A 280 1.90 1.50 4.58
CA ALA A 280 2.36 1.40 3.20
C ALA A 280 1.21 1.07 2.25
N PHE A 281 0.35 0.12 2.61
CA PHE A 281 -0.89 -0.20 1.91
C PHE A 281 -2.07 -0.19 2.87
N HIS A 282 -3.10 0.60 2.54
CA HIS A 282 -4.30 0.74 3.38
C HIS A 282 -5.58 0.66 2.55
N SER A 283 -6.41 -0.32 2.81
CA SER A 283 -7.75 -0.40 2.25
C SER A 283 -8.81 -0.43 3.34
N ASN A 284 -9.76 0.51 3.31
CA ASN A 284 -10.91 0.48 4.23
C ASN A 284 -11.88 -0.67 3.89
N ARG A 285 -11.58 -1.50 2.90
CA ARG A 285 -12.37 -2.68 2.53
C ARG A 285 -11.44 -3.86 2.24
N ASP A 286 -11.39 -4.34 1.02
CA ASP A 286 -10.65 -5.52 0.63
C ASP A 286 -9.29 -5.16 0.02
N LEU A 287 -8.26 -5.97 0.29
CA LEU A 287 -6.93 -5.83 -0.29
C LEU A 287 -6.41 -7.18 -0.79
N THR A 288 -5.91 -7.20 -2.01
CA THR A 288 -5.32 -8.39 -2.62
C THR A 288 -3.94 -8.07 -3.18
N ILE A 289 -2.93 -8.82 -2.79
CA ILE A 289 -1.56 -8.76 -3.32
C ILE A 289 -1.24 -10.14 -3.90
N LEU A 290 -1.15 -10.25 -5.24
CA LEU A 290 -0.96 -11.56 -5.87
C LEU A 290 0.51 -11.90 -6.11
N LYS A 291 1.25 -10.99 -6.76
CA LYS A 291 2.63 -11.20 -7.20
C LYS A 291 3.45 -9.93 -7.01
N GLY A 292 4.76 -10.05 -7.24
CA GLY A 292 5.65 -8.90 -7.25
C GLY A 292 6.64 -8.89 -6.09
N LYS A 293 7.42 -7.81 -6.04
CA LYS A 293 8.45 -7.62 -5.05
C LYS A 293 8.22 -6.34 -4.25
N TYR A 294 8.17 -6.48 -2.95
CA TYR A 294 7.82 -5.42 -2.01
C TYR A 294 8.89 -5.28 -0.94
N ILE A 295 9.43 -4.08 -0.82
CA ILE A 295 10.31 -3.66 0.28
C ILE A 295 9.61 -2.50 0.98
N ILE A 296 9.22 -2.70 2.23
CA ILE A 296 8.33 -1.81 2.97
C ILE A 296 8.97 -1.40 4.29
N TYR A 297 8.98 -0.10 4.51
CA TYR A 297 9.19 0.56 5.79
C TYR A 297 7.98 1.46 6.04
N ALA A 298 7.18 1.15 7.04
CA ALA A 298 5.96 1.88 7.40
C ALA A 298 6.04 2.39 8.85
N GLY A 299 5.50 3.56 9.09
CA GLY A 299 5.43 4.12 10.44
C GLY A 299 4.23 3.61 11.25
N ASP A 300 3.20 3.09 10.57
CA ASP A 300 2.09 2.34 11.15
C ASP A 300 2.09 0.94 10.52
N ASP A 301 1.07 0.52 9.78
CA ASP A 301 0.98 -0.85 9.30
C ASP A 301 1.73 -1.06 7.98
N GLY A 302 2.37 -2.21 7.83
CA GLY A 302 2.96 -2.59 6.55
C GLY A 302 1.88 -2.82 5.50
N VAL A 303 0.86 -3.61 5.84
CA VAL A 303 -0.29 -3.94 4.98
C VAL A 303 -1.55 -3.99 5.82
N HIS A 304 -2.52 -3.12 5.53
CA HIS A 304 -3.80 -3.04 6.24
C HIS A 304 -5.00 -3.22 5.32
N ALA A 305 -5.93 -4.10 5.71
CA ALA A 305 -7.26 -4.20 5.12
C ALA A 305 -8.32 -4.26 6.21
N SER A 306 -9.25 -3.30 6.22
CA SER A 306 -10.32 -3.33 7.25
C SER A 306 -11.24 -4.56 7.16
N PHE A 307 -11.22 -5.30 6.03
CA PHE A 307 -12.00 -6.52 5.83
C PHE A 307 -11.10 -7.67 5.35
N ASN A 308 -11.14 -8.03 4.07
CA ASN A 308 -10.45 -9.21 3.58
C ASN A 308 -9.08 -8.86 3.03
N LEU A 309 -8.05 -9.53 3.52
CA LEU A 309 -6.69 -9.48 3.00
C LEU A 309 -6.30 -10.82 2.38
N VAL A 310 -5.86 -10.79 1.12
CA VAL A 310 -5.39 -11.98 0.40
C VAL A 310 -3.96 -11.76 -0.11
N LEU A 311 -3.05 -12.65 0.26
CA LEU A 311 -1.65 -12.64 -0.14
C LEU A 311 -1.30 -13.90 -0.94
N GLY A 312 -0.71 -13.70 -2.10
CA GLY A 312 -0.30 -14.77 -3.02
C GLY A 312 -1.46 -15.36 -3.81
N GLU A 313 -1.13 -15.94 -4.93
CA GLU A 313 -2.06 -16.66 -5.79
C GLU A 313 -2.18 -18.12 -5.32
N LYS A 314 -3.39 -18.68 -5.37
CA LYS A 314 -3.61 -20.07 -4.95
C LYS A 314 -2.80 -21.02 -5.81
N ASP A 315 -2.12 -21.97 -5.18
CA ASP A 315 -1.28 -23.00 -5.81
C ASP A 315 -0.10 -22.44 -6.63
N ALA A 316 0.26 -21.16 -6.45
CA ALA A 316 1.40 -20.54 -7.12
C ALA A 316 2.73 -20.87 -6.42
N PRO A 317 3.87 -20.80 -7.14
CA PRO A 317 5.20 -20.88 -6.55
C PRO A 317 5.45 -19.72 -5.57
N ASN A 318 6.22 -19.97 -4.49
CA ASN A 318 6.52 -18.96 -3.48
C ASN A 318 7.41 -17.82 -3.97
N ASP A 319 8.13 -17.98 -5.07
CA ASP A 319 9.00 -16.96 -5.64
C ASP A 319 8.27 -15.93 -6.52
N GLU A 320 6.97 -16.09 -6.76
CA GLU A 320 6.19 -15.10 -7.50
C GLU A 320 5.78 -13.89 -6.63
N LEU A 321 5.65 -14.05 -5.31
CA LEU A 321 5.42 -12.98 -4.35
C LEU A 321 6.57 -12.93 -3.34
N ASP A 322 7.29 -11.82 -3.29
CA ASP A 322 8.28 -11.51 -2.25
C ASP A 322 7.85 -10.23 -1.51
N LEU A 323 7.12 -10.39 -0.41
CA LEU A 323 6.60 -9.31 0.43
C LEU A 323 7.46 -9.19 1.69
N GLN A 324 8.21 -8.10 1.80
CA GLN A 324 9.09 -7.82 2.93
C GLN A 324 8.67 -6.53 3.63
N VAL A 325 7.97 -6.64 4.74
CA VAL A 325 7.76 -5.56 5.72
C VAL A 325 8.95 -5.59 6.68
N LEU A 326 9.87 -4.65 6.51
CA LEU A 326 11.14 -4.61 7.25
C LEU A 326 11.07 -3.73 8.49
N SER A 327 10.07 -2.87 8.59
CA SER A 327 9.72 -2.10 9.77
C SER A 327 8.28 -1.64 9.68
N SER A 328 7.52 -1.80 10.75
CA SER A 328 6.15 -1.30 10.91
C SER A 328 5.76 -1.28 12.38
N TYR A 329 4.62 -0.66 12.70
CA TYR A 329 4.00 -0.84 14.02
C TYR A 329 3.32 -2.21 14.06
N GLU A 330 2.33 -2.48 13.18
CA GLU A 330 1.84 -3.83 12.90
C GLU A 330 2.30 -4.29 11.50
N GLY A 331 2.65 -5.57 11.38
CA GLY A 331 3.20 -6.08 10.12
C GLY A 331 2.14 -6.19 9.04
N ILE A 332 1.14 -7.00 9.29
CA ILE A 332 0.05 -7.33 8.37
C ILE A 332 -1.24 -7.41 9.18
N GLU A 333 -2.19 -6.52 8.90
CA GLU A 333 -3.47 -6.43 9.61
C GLU A 333 -4.68 -6.63 8.69
N GLY A 334 -5.70 -7.33 9.18
CA GLY A 334 -6.98 -7.48 8.48
C GLY A 334 -8.04 -8.14 9.32
N MET A 335 -9.34 -7.95 9.00
CA MET A 335 -10.40 -8.70 9.66
C MET A 335 -10.28 -10.20 9.33
N THR A 336 -10.01 -10.52 8.08
CA THR A 336 -9.67 -11.88 7.65
C THR A 336 -8.39 -11.85 6.82
N ILE A 337 -7.47 -12.76 7.08
CA ILE A 337 -6.19 -12.84 6.39
C ILE A 337 -6.05 -14.22 5.76
N THR A 338 -5.84 -14.26 4.45
CA THR A 338 -5.58 -15.49 3.70
C THR A 338 -4.22 -15.40 3.03
N ILE A 339 -3.31 -16.31 3.37
CA ILE A 339 -1.99 -16.46 2.75
C ILE A 339 -2.01 -17.74 1.90
N ASN A 340 -1.99 -17.59 0.58
CA ASN A 340 -2.01 -18.73 -0.34
C ASN A 340 -0.60 -19.23 -0.70
N SER A 341 0.33 -18.32 -0.93
CA SER A 341 1.69 -18.59 -1.38
C SER A 341 2.58 -17.35 -1.17
N GLY A 342 3.85 -17.45 -1.49
CA GLY A 342 4.79 -16.33 -1.46
C GLY A 342 5.84 -16.48 -0.37
N ARG A 343 6.88 -15.65 -0.46
CA ARG A 343 7.81 -15.39 0.61
C ARG A 343 7.36 -14.11 1.32
N ILE A 344 6.95 -14.24 2.57
CA ILE A 344 6.38 -13.15 3.36
C ILE A 344 7.25 -12.95 4.60
N VAL A 345 7.75 -11.75 4.79
CA VAL A 345 8.50 -11.32 5.98
C VAL A 345 7.74 -10.17 6.61
N ALA A 346 7.37 -10.31 7.88
CA ALA A 346 6.73 -9.27 8.68
C ALA A 346 7.61 -8.95 9.89
N THR A 347 8.11 -7.72 9.95
CA THR A 347 8.85 -7.19 11.10
C THR A 347 8.07 -6.04 11.70
N ALA A 348 7.63 -6.19 12.94
CA ALA A 348 6.75 -5.26 13.63
C ALA A 348 7.23 -4.87 15.03
N GLU A 349 6.85 -3.68 15.49
CA GLU A 349 7.06 -3.22 16.87
C GLU A 349 5.95 -3.71 17.82
N ASP A 350 4.80 -4.11 17.28
CA ASP A 350 3.71 -4.78 17.98
C ASP A 350 3.46 -6.12 17.30
N ASP A 351 2.26 -6.43 16.80
CA ASP A 351 1.93 -7.74 16.28
C ASP A 351 2.43 -7.97 14.84
N GLY A 352 2.86 -9.20 14.58
CA GLY A 352 3.41 -9.54 13.28
C GLY A 352 2.35 -9.72 12.19
N ILE A 353 1.36 -10.58 12.45
CA ILE A 353 0.18 -10.82 11.61
C ILE A 353 -1.03 -10.82 12.53
N ASN A 354 -1.93 -9.84 12.34
CA ASN A 354 -3.02 -9.58 13.26
C ASN A 354 -4.40 -9.62 12.57
N ALA A 355 -5.24 -10.59 12.93
CA ALA A 355 -6.64 -10.59 12.53
C ALA A 355 -7.51 -9.91 13.59
N ALA A 356 -7.43 -8.59 13.62
CA ALA A 356 -8.21 -7.71 14.48
C ALA A 356 -9.29 -6.96 13.70
N GLY A 357 -10.27 -6.39 14.41
CA GLY A 357 -11.36 -5.64 13.80
C GLY A 357 -10.85 -4.32 13.23
N GLY A 358 -10.99 -4.16 11.92
CA GLY A 358 -10.91 -2.85 11.31
C GLY A 358 -11.97 -1.91 11.90
N ASP A 359 -11.77 -0.60 11.72
CA ASP A 359 -12.64 0.50 12.13
C ASP A 359 -14.11 0.32 11.69
N SER A 360 -14.83 -0.62 12.28
CA SER A 360 -16.29 -0.60 12.28
C SER A 360 -16.70 0.35 13.39
N GLY A 361 -17.14 1.57 13.04
CA GLY A 361 -17.45 2.66 13.95
C GLY A 361 -18.46 2.42 15.06
N ASP A 362 -18.62 1.18 15.53
CA ASP A 362 -19.53 0.73 16.59
C ASP A 362 -18.85 -0.08 17.71
N GLN A 363 -17.53 -0.32 17.64
CA GLN A 363 -16.78 -0.88 18.77
C GLN A 363 -15.77 0.18 19.26
N PRO A 364 -15.61 0.37 20.58
CA PRO A 364 -14.49 1.13 21.07
C PRO A 364 -13.21 0.40 20.63
N GLY A 365 -12.57 0.93 19.61
CA GLY A 365 -11.27 0.45 19.18
C GLY A 365 -10.27 0.40 20.34
N PRO A 366 -9.19 -0.37 20.25
CA PRO A 366 -8.12 -0.29 21.23
C PRO A 366 -7.80 1.20 21.39
N GLY A 367 -7.73 1.66 22.64
CA GLY A 367 -7.59 3.08 22.98
C GLY A 367 -6.45 3.74 22.21
N PRO A 368 -6.37 5.09 22.18
CA PRO A 368 -5.48 5.82 21.30
C PRO A 368 -4.09 5.21 21.29
N ARG A 369 -3.69 4.69 20.12
CA ARG A 369 -2.37 4.08 19.92
C ARG A 369 -1.32 5.11 20.28
N PRO A 370 -0.24 4.77 20.96
CA PRO A 370 0.84 5.72 21.20
C PRO A 370 1.39 6.17 19.85
N GLY A 371 1.42 7.46 19.60
CA GLY A 371 2.05 8.03 18.39
C GLY A 371 3.52 7.61 18.26
N PRO A 372 4.18 7.89 17.12
CA PRO A 372 5.51 7.37 16.77
C PRO A 372 6.47 7.47 17.94
N TRP A 373 7.07 6.34 18.27
CA TRP A 373 7.90 6.17 19.47
C TRP A 373 9.10 7.11 19.43
N ASN A 374 9.07 8.12 20.26
CA ASN A 374 10.27 8.88 20.60
C ASN A 374 11.15 7.95 21.46
N LYS A 375 12.30 7.52 20.94
CA LYS A 375 13.29 6.63 21.59
C LYS A 375 13.73 7.06 23.01
N THR A 376 13.16 8.13 23.57
CA THR A 376 13.42 8.67 24.91
C THR A 376 12.36 8.31 25.96
N ARG A 377 11.30 7.55 25.63
CA ARG A 377 10.19 7.26 26.57
C ARG A 377 10.18 5.88 27.22
N SER A 378 11.17 5.04 27.01
CA SER A 378 11.27 3.72 27.67
C SER A 378 11.40 3.77 29.22
N ASN A 379 11.47 4.93 29.83
CA ASN A 379 11.65 5.11 31.29
C ASN A 379 10.43 5.64 32.06
N LEU A 380 9.25 5.78 31.48
CA LEU A 380 8.10 6.40 32.13
C LEU A 380 6.87 5.50 32.38
N ARG A 381 6.98 4.20 32.17
CA ARG A 381 5.96 3.24 32.64
C ARG A 381 6.31 2.69 34.04
N LYS A 382 6.49 3.57 35.01
CA LYS A 382 6.37 3.25 36.44
C LYS A 382 5.29 4.14 37.03
N GLY A 383 4.11 3.56 37.24
CA GLY A 383 3.12 4.11 38.14
C GLY A 383 1.81 4.58 37.53
N ARG A 384 0.96 3.67 37.18
CA ARG A 384 -0.47 3.81 37.44
C ARG A 384 -1.04 2.44 37.77
N LEU A 385 -1.19 2.18 39.04
CA LEU A 385 -2.14 1.17 39.52
C LEU A 385 -3.52 1.71 39.16
N GLY A 386 -4.03 1.29 38.00
CA GLY A 386 -5.42 1.45 37.59
C GLY A 386 -6.23 0.32 38.21
N GLU A 387 -7.47 0.60 38.56
CA GLU A 387 -8.45 -0.36 39.07
C GLU A 387 -8.52 -1.59 38.15
N PRO A 388 -8.77 -2.81 38.70
CA PRO A 388 -8.94 -3.98 37.88
C PRO A 388 -10.16 -3.77 36.98
N GLY A 389 -9.93 -3.74 35.65
CA GLY A 389 -10.99 -3.84 34.67
C GLY A 389 -11.83 -5.11 34.91
N PRO A 390 -13.08 -5.20 34.46
CA PRO A 390 -13.85 -6.42 34.57
C PRO A 390 -13.03 -7.58 33.99
N GLY A 391 -12.76 -8.56 34.83
CA GLY A 391 -12.01 -9.74 34.45
C GLY A 391 -12.63 -10.42 33.22
N PRO A 392 -11.86 -11.21 32.46
CA PRO A 392 -12.32 -11.88 31.26
C PRO A 392 -13.60 -12.65 31.59
N SER A 393 -14.60 -12.48 30.77
CA SER A 393 -15.83 -13.27 30.86
C SER A 393 -15.47 -14.74 30.66
N PRO A 394 -15.83 -15.66 31.55
CA PRO A 394 -15.52 -17.07 31.36
C PRO A 394 -16.30 -17.57 30.12
N GLY A 395 -15.61 -17.93 29.06
CA GLY A 395 -16.14 -18.62 27.91
C GLY A 395 -16.62 -17.75 26.76
N GLY A 396 -15.92 -16.66 26.45
CA GLY A 396 -16.07 -15.97 25.16
C GLY A 396 -15.56 -16.88 24.03
N ARG A 397 -16.47 -17.43 23.22
CA ARG A 397 -16.07 -17.99 21.91
C ARG A 397 -15.59 -16.80 21.10
N GLY A 398 -14.35 -16.85 20.60
CA GLY A 398 -13.81 -15.85 19.69
C GLY A 398 -14.80 -15.56 18.56
N ASN A 399 -14.73 -14.35 18.01
CA ASN A 399 -15.64 -13.96 16.94
C ASN A 399 -15.27 -14.71 15.64
N ALA A 400 -16.08 -15.63 15.19
CA ALA A 400 -15.86 -16.43 13.98
C ALA A 400 -15.70 -15.59 12.69
N SER A 401 -15.97 -14.29 12.74
CA SER A 401 -15.74 -13.37 11.63
C SER A 401 -14.26 -13.00 11.44
N TYR A 402 -13.43 -13.19 12.46
CA TYR A 402 -11.98 -12.97 12.39
C TYR A 402 -11.28 -14.30 12.19
N TYR A 403 -10.40 -14.35 11.20
CA TYR A 403 -9.58 -15.54 11.03
C TYR A 403 -8.30 -15.27 10.23
N ILE A 404 -7.30 -16.10 10.47
CA ILE A 404 -6.10 -16.23 9.65
C ILE A 404 -6.09 -17.62 9.04
N SER A 405 -5.97 -17.72 7.72
CA SER A 405 -5.83 -18.98 7.00
C SER A 405 -4.54 -18.99 6.18
N ILE A 406 -3.62 -19.91 6.47
CA ILE A 406 -2.36 -20.06 5.74
C ILE A 406 -2.40 -21.38 4.97
N TYR A 407 -2.48 -21.30 3.63
CA TYR A 407 -2.51 -22.47 2.75
C TYR A 407 -1.12 -22.88 2.27
N GLY A 408 -0.16 -21.93 2.24
CA GLY A 408 1.20 -22.18 1.78
C GLY A 408 2.09 -20.98 2.04
N GLY A 409 3.27 -20.97 1.42
CA GLY A 409 4.23 -19.88 1.53
C GLY A 409 5.39 -20.17 2.48
N GLU A 410 6.36 -19.27 2.44
CA GLU A 410 7.44 -19.13 3.42
C GLU A 410 7.16 -17.88 4.24
N VAL A 411 6.67 -18.06 5.48
CA VAL A 411 6.21 -16.96 6.34
C VAL A 411 7.18 -16.78 7.50
N TYR A 412 7.79 -15.60 7.57
CA TYR A 412 8.76 -15.24 8.60
C TYR A 412 8.24 -14.02 9.36
N VAL A 413 7.99 -14.17 10.65
CA VAL A 413 7.49 -13.12 11.52
C VAL A 413 8.52 -12.78 12.60
N PHE A 414 8.81 -11.50 12.76
CA PHE A 414 9.69 -10.95 13.79
C PHE A 414 8.98 -9.77 14.44
N CYS A 415 8.57 -9.89 15.69
CA CYS A 415 7.78 -8.87 16.36
C CYS A 415 8.11 -8.70 17.84
N ASP A 416 7.59 -7.61 18.42
CA ASP A 416 7.69 -7.34 19.85
C ASP A 416 6.37 -7.67 20.58
N GLY A 417 5.24 -7.74 19.85
CA GLY A 417 3.95 -8.21 20.27
C GLY A 417 3.74 -9.70 20.01
N ASP A 418 2.49 -10.08 19.70
CA ASP A 418 2.12 -11.43 19.30
C ASP A 418 2.58 -11.72 17.86
N GLY A 419 3.03 -12.95 17.64
CA GLY A 419 3.56 -13.30 16.33
C GLY A 419 2.48 -13.40 15.28
N ILE A 420 1.53 -14.28 15.51
CA ILE A 420 0.30 -14.45 14.73
C ILE A 420 -0.84 -14.35 15.73
N ASP A 421 -1.62 -13.27 15.65
CA ASP A 421 -2.76 -13.00 16.54
C ASP A 421 -4.09 -13.02 15.80
N SER A 422 -5.13 -13.56 16.41
CA SER A 422 -6.48 -13.50 15.89
C SER A 422 -7.53 -13.36 16.98
N ASN A 423 -8.34 -12.32 16.90
CA ASN A 423 -9.57 -12.20 17.70
C ASN A 423 -10.61 -13.30 17.37
N GLY A 424 -10.23 -14.30 16.58
CA GLY A 424 -11.06 -15.43 16.18
C GLY A 424 -10.25 -16.69 15.96
N ASN A 425 -10.26 -17.23 14.74
CA ASN A 425 -9.68 -18.53 14.45
C ASN A 425 -8.36 -18.42 13.68
N ILE A 426 -7.47 -19.40 13.87
CA ILE A 426 -6.26 -19.57 13.06
C ILE A 426 -6.28 -20.97 12.44
N PHE A 427 -6.12 -21.04 11.11
CA PHE A 427 -6.08 -22.27 10.34
C PHE A 427 -4.79 -22.35 9.53
N ILE A 428 -3.97 -23.35 9.78
CA ILE A 428 -2.74 -23.59 9.00
C ILE A 428 -2.92 -24.87 8.19
N HIS A 429 -3.04 -24.73 6.88
CA HIS A 429 -3.22 -25.81 5.92
C HIS A 429 -1.91 -26.24 5.26
N GLY A 430 -0.86 -25.41 5.36
CA GLY A 430 0.44 -25.68 4.74
C GLY A 430 1.43 -24.53 4.98
N GLY A 431 2.61 -24.64 4.36
CA GLY A 431 3.66 -23.62 4.41
C GLY A 431 4.82 -23.95 5.34
N ASP A 432 5.86 -23.13 5.27
CA ASP A 432 7.01 -23.08 6.18
C ASP A 432 6.93 -21.78 7.00
N ILE A 433 6.46 -21.88 8.24
CA ILE A 433 6.15 -20.74 9.09
C ILE A 433 7.15 -20.66 10.23
N LYS A 434 7.79 -19.52 10.39
CA LYS A 434 8.70 -19.22 11.50
C LYS A 434 8.29 -17.92 12.17
N VAL A 435 7.98 -18.00 13.43
CA VAL A 435 7.54 -16.87 14.25
C VAL A 435 8.53 -16.65 15.39
N PHE A 436 9.04 -15.44 15.47
CA PHE A 436 9.93 -14.97 16.53
C PHE A 436 9.31 -13.75 17.21
N SER A 437 8.51 -14.00 18.24
CA SER A 437 7.95 -12.96 19.09
C SER A 437 8.86 -12.65 20.28
N GLN A 438 8.60 -11.56 20.98
CA GLN A 438 9.37 -11.26 22.20
C GLN A 438 8.97 -12.17 23.35
N GLY A 439 9.95 -12.43 24.22
CA GLY A 439 9.76 -13.12 25.49
C GLY A 439 9.08 -12.26 26.57
N ASN A 440 8.11 -11.43 26.24
CA ASN A 440 7.34 -10.67 27.21
C ASN A 440 6.14 -11.51 27.69
N ARG A 441 5.74 -11.33 28.94
CA ARG A 441 4.88 -12.28 29.65
C ARG A 441 3.48 -12.42 29.07
N ASP A 442 3.03 -11.43 28.32
CA ASP A 442 1.67 -11.36 27.78
C ASP A 442 1.61 -11.61 26.26
N ASN A 443 2.75 -11.78 25.58
CA ASN A 443 2.86 -11.99 24.14
C ASN A 443 3.36 -13.39 23.80
N GLU A 444 2.78 -14.01 22.78
CA GLU A 444 3.06 -15.39 22.35
C GLU A 444 3.42 -15.47 20.85
N PRO A 445 4.09 -16.54 20.41
CA PRO A 445 4.28 -16.76 18.97
C PRO A 445 2.98 -16.91 18.19
N VAL A 446 1.92 -17.44 18.81
CA VAL A 446 0.58 -17.57 18.24
C VAL A 446 -0.44 -17.35 19.33
N ASP A 447 -1.26 -16.33 19.20
CA ASP A 447 -2.41 -16.05 20.10
C ASP A 447 -3.74 -16.09 19.35
N HIS A 448 -4.82 -16.50 20.01
CA HIS A 448 -6.14 -16.59 19.39
C HIS A 448 -7.27 -16.63 20.42
N ASP A 449 -8.37 -15.97 20.12
CA ASP A 449 -9.59 -15.99 20.94
C ASP A 449 -10.52 -17.16 20.59
N GLY A 450 -10.37 -17.75 19.41
CA GLY A 450 -11.21 -18.84 18.89
C GLY A 450 -10.51 -20.21 18.89
N ASN A 451 -10.42 -20.83 17.73
CA ASN A 451 -9.76 -22.12 17.56
C ASN A 451 -8.44 -21.95 16.78
N PHE A 452 -7.39 -22.59 17.25
CA PHE A 452 -6.17 -22.82 16.47
C PHE A 452 -6.23 -24.24 15.88
N THR A 453 -6.06 -24.36 14.56
CA THR A 453 -6.04 -25.68 13.90
C THR A 453 -4.86 -25.75 12.93
N LEU A 454 -3.97 -26.68 13.16
CA LEU A 454 -2.83 -26.99 12.32
C LEU A 454 -3.09 -28.30 11.57
N PHE A 455 -3.50 -28.21 10.29
CA PHE A 455 -3.78 -29.39 9.45
C PHE A 455 -2.51 -29.97 8.83
N ASN A 456 -1.61 -29.08 8.38
CA ASN A 456 -0.39 -29.44 7.65
C ASN A 456 0.59 -28.27 7.67
N GLY A 457 1.85 -28.51 7.27
CA GLY A 457 2.92 -27.51 7.22
C GLY A 457 3.90 -27.62 8.37
N ASP A 458 4.90 -26.77 8.34
CA ASP A 458 5.91 -26.66 9.38
C ASP A 458 5.69 -25.35 10.14
N LEU A 459 5.50 -25.40 11.45
CA LEU A 459 5.39 -24.24 12.32
C LEU A 459 6.47 -24.26 13.39
N LEU A 460 7.30 -23.24 13.39
CA LEU A 460 8.26 -22.97 14.47
C LEU A 460 7.85 -21.65 15.15
N GLY A 461 7.44 -21.74 16.41
CA GLY A 461 7.18 -20.59 17.28
C GLY A 461 8.26 -20.44 18.33
N VAL A 462 8.82 -19.24 18.46
CA VAL A 462 9.88 -18.89 19.42
C VAL A 462 9.49 -17.60 20.12
N GLY A 463 9.42 -17.59 21.45
CA GLY A 463 9.01 -16.38 22.17
C GLY A 463 8.74 -16.61 23.65
N SER A 464 7.60 -16.10 24.12
CA SER A 464 7.06 -16.34 25.44
C SER A 464 6.08 -17.50 25.45
N ARG A 465 5.93 -18.10 26.61
CA ARG A 465 4.93 -19.14 26.83
C ARG A 465 3.49 -18.58 26.85
N GLY A 466 3.34 -17.33 27.16
CA GLY A 466 2.04 -16.65 27.28
C GLY A 466 1.02 -17.43 28.11
N MET A 467 -0.19 -17.54 27.59
CA MET A 467 -1.26 -18.35 28.17
C MET A 467 -1.25 -19.83 27.74
N GLU A 468 -0.27 -20.26 26.98
CA GLU A 468 -0.06 -21.65 26.52
C GLU A 468 -1.12 -22.16 25.51
N GLN A 469 -1.60 -21.30 24.63
CA GLN A 469 -2.69 -21.68 23.73
C GLN A 469 -2.23 -22.48 22.51
N ILE A 470 -0.98 -22.32 22.07
CA ILE A 470 -0.49 -22.84 20.78
C ILE A 470 -0.60 -24.38 20.62
N HIS A 471 -0.60 -25.14 21.70
CA HIS A 471 -0.60 -26.60 21.61
C HIS A 471 -1.99 -27.25 21.81
N LEU A 472 -3.02 -26.45 22.03
CA LEU A 472 -4.36 -26.98 22.35
C LEU A 472 -5.20 -27.31 21.11
N GLY A 473 -4.79 -26.94 19.90
CA GLY A 473 -5.60 -27.04 18.70
C GLY A 473 -5.02 -27.87 17.56
N ILE A 474 -3.94 -28.64 17.78
CA ILE A 474 -3.34 -29.44 16.69
C ILE A 474 -4.28 -30.57 16.30
N LYS A 475 -4.84 -30.48 15.10
CA LYS A 475 -5.71 -31.51 14.53
C LYS A 475 -5.12 -31.99 13.21
N LYS A 476 -5.42 -33.24 12.86
CA LYS A 476 -5.30 -33.89 11.56
C LYS A 476 -4.14 -33.44 10.62
N GLY A 477 -3.16 -34.28 10.44
CA GLY A 477 -2.03 -34.05 9.53
C GLY A 477 -0.69 -33.98 10.26
N ASN A 478 -0.48 -33.01 11.13
CA ASN A 478 0.68 -32.98 12.01
C ASN A 478 0.36 -33.77 13.28
N GLU A 479 0.76 -35.02 13.30
CA GLU A 479 0.42 -35.93 14.41
C GLU A 479 1.28 -35.68 15.67
N MET A 480 2.35 -34.92 15.57
CA MET A 480 3.26 -34.60 16.68
C MET A 480 3.62 -33.15 16.74
N TYR A 481 3.82 -32.71 17.97
CA TYR A 481 4.48 -31.43 18.24
C TYR A 481 5.58 -31.63 19.31
N ALA A 482 6.48 -30.67 19.37
CA ALA A 482 7.52 -30.64 20.39
C ALA A 482 7.61 -29.23 20.97
N TYR A 483 7.78 -29.12 22.28
CA TYR A 483 7.94 -27.83 22.92
C TYR A 483 9.02 -27.84 23.99
N TYR A 484 9.58 -26.68 24.24
CA TYR A 484 10.52 -26.41 25.31
C TYR A 484 10.03 -25.23 26.15
N SER A 485 9.99 -25.38 27.46
CA SER A 485 9.71 -24.30 28.41
C SER A 485 10.93 -24.09 29.29
N GLY A 486 11.61 -22.98 29.14
CA GLY A 486 12.77 -22.62 29.92
C GLY A 486 13.48 -21.39 29.35
N ALA A 487 14.11 -20.61 30.23
CA ALA A 487 14.79 -19.39 29.82
C ALA A 487 15.97 -19.67 28.87
N ILE A 488 15.98 -18.96 27.75
CA ILE A 488 17.10 -18.92 26.80
C ILE A 488 17.45 -17.45 26.60
N THR A 489 18.70 -17.09 26.88
CA THR A 489 19.18 -15.73 26.62
C THR A 489 19.40 -15.52 25.12
N LYS A 490 19.23 -14.28 24.66
CA LYS A 490 19.49 -13.84 23.28
C LYS A 490 20.92 -14.18 22.80
N ASP A 491 21.18 -13.87 21.56
CA ASP A 491 22.45 -14.07 20.85
C ASP A 491 22.84 -15.55 20.72
N LYS A 492 21.84 -16.38 20.42
CA LYS A 492 22.02 -17.81 20.16
C LYS A 492 21.31 -18.21 18.88
N THR A 493 21.80 -19.26 18.25
CA THR A 493 21.15 -19.87 17.07
C THR A 493 20.45 -21.15 17.52
N LEU A 494 19.13 -21.22 17.29
CA LEU A 494 18.36 -22.47 17.43
C LEU A 494 18.58 -23.34 16.21
N ARG A 495 18.84 -24.63 16.42
CA ARG A 495 18.93 -25.66 15.37
C ARG A 495 18.08 -26.86 15.72
N ILE A 496 17.23 -27.27 14.81
CA ILE A 496 16.44 -28.49 14.90
C ILE A 496 17.01 -29.49 13.90
N LYS A 497 17.43 -30.67 14.41
CA LYS A 497 18.04 -31.73 13.61
C LYS A 497 17.13 -32.96 13.57
N ASN A 498 17.02 -33.59 12.40
CA ASN A 498 16.31 -34.85 12.23
C ASN A 498 17.15 -36.05 12.75
N GLU A 499 16.60 -37.25 12.59
CA GLU A 499 17.26 -38.51 13.02
C GLU A 499 18.59 -38.75 12.35
N ASN A 500 18.86 -38.22 11.19
CA ASN A 500 20.13 -38.33 10.46
C ASN A 500 21.14 -37.25 10.88
N GLY A 501 20.77 -36.34 11.79
CA GLY A 501 21.60 -35.22 12.24
C GLY A 501 21.61 -34.03 11.27
N GLU A 502 20.74 -34.03 10.24
CA GLU A 502 20.60 -32.92 9.30
C GLU A 502 19.78 -31.79 9.93
N VAL A 503 20.22 -30.54 9.77
CA VAL A 503 19.48 -29.36 10.23
C VAL A 503 18.26 -29.18 9.34
N VAL A 504 17.06 -29.28 9.93
CA VAL A 504 15.78 -29.13 9.23
C VAL A 504 15.17 -27.74 9.46
N LYS A 505 15.49 -27.09 10.57
CA LYS A 505 15.13 -25.70 10.88
C LYS A 505 16.27 -25.02 11.60
N GLU A 506 16.45 -23.73 11.31
CA GLU A 506 17.41 -22.86 11.99
C GLU A 506 16.81 -21.46 12.13
N GLY A 507 17.14 -20.76 13.22
CA GLY A 507 16.75 -19.38 13.45
C GLY A 507 17.56 -18.72 14.56
N GLU A 508 17.75 -17.41 14.41
CA GLU A 508 18.47 -16.59 15.39
C GLU A 508 17.52 -16.18 16.54
N ILE A 509 17.96 -16.40 17.76
CA ILE A 509 17.30 -15.92 18.99
C ILE A 509 17.88 -14.55 19.32
N THR A 510 17.24 -13.50 18.86
CA THR A 510 17.70 -12.11 19.01
C THR A 510 17.26 -11.46 20.33
N LYS A 511 16.35 -12.10 21.07
CA LYS A 511 15.78 -11.63 22.33
C LYS A 511 15.74 -12.76 23.36
N ASP A 512 15.67 -12.41 24.65
CA ASP A 512 15.47 -13.39 25.70
C ASP A 512 14.09 -14.03 25.56
N ILE A 513 14.02 -15.36 25.54
CA ILE A 513 12.80 -16.14 25.37
C ILE A 513 12.63 -17.18 26.46
N ASN A 514 11.47 -17.75 26.60
CA ASN A 514 11.20 -18.83 27.54
C ASN A 514 10.38 -19.99 26.97
N TYR A 515 10.05 -19.91 25.66
CA TYR A 515 9.22 -20.91 25.00
C TYR A 515 9.67 -21.13 23.55
N ILE A 516 9.68 -22.39 23.13
CA ILE A 516 9.85 -22.80 21.74
C ILE A 516 8.82 -23.88 21.46
N PHE A 517 8.12 -23.76 20.35
CA PHE A 517 7.18 -24.74 19.84
C PHE A 517 7.58 -25.14 18.41
N PHE A 518 7.48 -26.42 18.09
CA PHE A 518 7.72 -26.91 16.75
C PHE A 518 6.74 -28.03 16.40
N SER A 519 6.14 -27.93 15.23
CA SER A 519 5.33 -29.00 14.63
C SER A 519 5.65 -29.15 13.15
N SER A 520 5.69 -30.39 12.68
CA SER A 520 5.97 -30.75 11.29
C SER A 520 5.43 -32.15 11.02
N LEU A 521 4.97 -32.42 9.79
CA LEU A 521 4.58 -33.77 9.34
C LEU A 521 5.69 -34.81 9.49
N LYS A 522 6.95 -34.38 9.49
CA LYS A 522 8.13 -35.26 9.58
C LYS A 522 8.64 -35.39 11.02
N LEU A 523 8.07 -34.63 11.96
CA LEU A 523 8.53 -34.65 13.34
C LEU A 523 8.30 -36.04 13.96
N ASN A 524 9.33 -36.55 14.63
CA ASN A 524 9.28 -37.76 15.42
C ASN A 524 10.18 -37.65 16.65
N ASN A 525 10.11 -38.62 17.56
CA ASN A 525 10.85 -38.62 18.82
C ASN A 525 12.40 -38.68 18.69
N SER A 526 12.93 -38.84 17.48
CA SER A 526 14.37 -38.83 17.20
C SER A 526 14.93 -37.45 16.88
N TYR A 527 14.05 -36.45 16.67
CA TYR A 527 14.48 -35.08 16.46
C TYR A 527 15.17 -34.52 17.69
N LYS A 528 16.19 -33.70 17.45
CA LYS A 528 16.99 -33.07 18.51
C LYS A 528 17.04 -31.56 18.28
N PHE A 529 17.01 -30.84 19.37
CA PHE A 529 16.96 -29.39 19.42
C PHE A 529 18.22 -28.86 20.12
N TYR A 530 18.88 -27.91 19.51
CA TYR A 530 20.11 -27.33 19.99
C TYR A 530 20.07 -25.82 19.98
N VAL A 531 20.75 -25.21 20.94
CA VAL A 531 21.14 -23.81 20.87
C VAL A 531 22.64 -23.69 20.78
N THR A 532 23.13 -22.86 19.87
CA THR A 532 24.54 -22.58 19.69
C THR A 532 24.81 -21.14 20.11
N ASP A 533 25.78 -20.93 20.99
CA ASP A 533 26.19 -19.59 21.42
C ASP A 533 27.19 -18.95 20.44
N SER A 534 27.55 -17.68 20.70
CA SER A 534 28.52 -16.93 19.89
C SER A 534 29.92 -17.53 19.82
N THR A 535 30.26 -18.48 20.71
CA THR A 535 31.54 -19.21 20.72
C THR A 535 31.50 -20.46 19.86
N GLY A 536 30.32 -20.81 19.31
CA GLY A 536 30.07 -22.04 18.57
C GLY A 536 29.79 -23.26 19.44
N THR A 537 29.63 -23.06 20.77
CA THR A 537 29.28 -24.15 21.68
C THR A 537 27.81 -24.53 21.53
N GLU A 538 27.56 -25.78 21.13
CA GLU A 538 26.21 -26.33 20.96
C GLU A 538 25.75 -27.00 22.26
N SER A 539 24.52 -26.67 22.70
CA SER A 539 23.87 -27.24 23.87
C SER A 539 22.53 -27.86 23.49
N GLU A 540 22.30 -29.12 23.82
CA GLU A 540 21.04 -29.81 23.54
C GLU A 540 19.95 -29.34 24.50
N LEU A 541 18.79 -28.97 23.96
CA LEU A 541 17.59 -28.66 24.71
C LEU A 541 16.72 -29.90 24.84
N LYS A 542 16.21 -30.16 26.05
CA LYS A 542 15.28 -31.27 26.29
C LYS A 542 13.85 -30.84 25.99
N PHE A 543 13.37 -31.17 24.82
CA PHE A 543 12.01 -30.95 24.41
C PHE A 543 11.06 -32.01 24.96
N THR A 544 9.83 -31.59 25.23
CA THR A 544 8.67 -32.47 25.47
C THR A 544 7.96 -32.71 24.15
N PHE A 545 7.70 -33.98 23.85
CA PHE A 545 6.91 -34.34 22.67
C PHE A 545 5.47 -34.63 23.09
N GLY A 546 4.52 -34.11 22.36
CA GLY A 546 3.10 -34.33 22.53
C GLY A 546 2.46 -34.87 21.25
N GLN A 547 1.28 -35.43 21.42
CA GLN A 547 0.38 -35.80 20.31
C GLN A 547 -0.91 -35.01 20.47
N PRO A 548 -1.59 -34.67 19.36
CA PRO A 548 -2.90 -34.02 19.45
C PRO A 548 -3.84 -34.88 20.29
N GLU A 549 -4.66 -34.23 21.08
CA GLU A 549 -5.77 -34.94 21.73
C GLU A 549 -6.68 -35.49 20.65
N SER A 550 -7.08 -36.77 20.76
CA SER A 550 -8.07 -37.38 19.90
C SER A 550 -9.44 -36.72 20.18
N GLY A 551 -9.66 -35.55 19.60
CA GLY A 551 -10.97 -34.91 19.62
C GLY A 551 -11.88 -35.66 18.70
N ASP A 552 -13.09 -35.91 19.15
CA ASP A 552 -14.20 -36.45 18.37
C ASP A 552 -14.35 -35.67 17.06
N ASP A 553 -14.53 -36.42 15.97
CA ASP A 553 -14.82 -35.90 14.62
C ASP A 553 -16.17 -35.13 14.62
N ASP A 554 -16.18 -33.90 15.08
CA ASP A 554 -17.30 -32.98 14.85
C ASP A 554 -16.95 -32.08 13.66
N GLU A 555 -17.51 -32.52 12.62
CA GLU A 555 -17.87 -32.11 11.28
C GLU A 555 -18.05 -30.60 11.06
N ASP A 556 -17.85 -30.27 9.79
CA ASP A 556 -18.36 -29.11 9.05
C ASP A 556 -17.67 -27.78 9.25
N VAL A 557 -16.45 -27.69 8.70
CA VAL A 557 -16.01 -26.44 8.10
C VAL A 557 -16.76 -26.28 6.78
N HIS A 558 -17.75 -25.42 6.73
CA HIS A 558 -18.37 -24.98 5.48
C HIS A 558 -17.31 -24.34 4.57
N ASP A 559 -16.79 -25.13 3.64
CA ASP A 559 -16.18 -24.63 2.42
C ASP A 559 -17.29 -23.95 1.60
N ASN A 560 -17.47 -22.66 1.81
CA ASN A 560 -18.20 -21.83 0.88
C ASN A 560 -17.22 -21.29 -0.16
N ASN A 561 -17.26 -21.91 -1.33
CA ASN A 561 -16.62 -21.51 -2.59
C ASN A 561 -16.88 -20.06 -2.98
#